data_e978e01de5788ae0fa6f0812f03431e8
#
_entry.id   e978e01de5788ae0fa6f0812f03431e8
#
_cell.length_a   1.000
_cell.length_b   1.000
_cell.length_c   1.000
_cell.angle_alpha   90.00
_cell.angle_beta   90.00
_cell.angle_gamma   90.00
#
_symmetry.space_group_name_H-M   'P 1'
#
loop_
_entity.id
_entity.type
_entity.pdbx_description
1 polymer ?
#
loop_
_entity_poly.entity_id
_entity_poly.type
_entity_poly.pdbx_seq_one_letter_code
_entity_poly.pdbx_strand_id
1 'polypeptide(L)'
;EQWYNATNSSATTVRSLSADGRIPAKPNWNKAKESRKGDLEVVETTLMTSGSTFFMDNETKEKYELQDDLDKIYNVARMVILKNLETGEIYNFIMVFIGTYDYLMHTTSFENNSYLHREADFDGKVLFYNFNYGLVNGWKYESGKITASISPGTEEGYRMSLQRGRGQSVCNTEIDWMEKRNCHNDIVWDHELGLPGIDVICDKYLHPEYHEVCVSL
;
A
#
# COMPACT_ATOMS: atom_id res chain seq x y z
N GLU A 1 6.39 -18.65 9.35
CA GLU A 1 5.54 -19.47 8.47
C GLU A 1 4.69 -20.46 9.25
N GLN A 2 5.28 -21.33 10.09
CA GLN A 2 4.53 -22.34 10.88
C GLN A 2 3.43 -21.73 11.75
N TRP A 3 3.73 -20.64 12.48
CA TRP A 3 2.75 -19.94 13.29
C TRP A 3 1.62 -19.35 12.42
N TYR A 4 1.96 -18.71 11.31
CA TYR A 4 0.99 -18.14 10.38
C TYR A 4 0.04 -19.21 9.83
N ASN A 5 0.58 -20.33 9.38
CA ASN A 5 -0.21 -21.44 8.86
C ASN A 5 -1.10 -22.08 9.94
N ALA A 6 -0.64 -22.16 11.18
CA ALA A 6 -1.42 -22.67 12.30
C ALA A 6 -2.57 -21.74 12.70
N THR A 7 -2.34 -20.41 12.63
CA THR A 7 -3.33 -19.40 13.05
C THR A 7 -4.34 -19.10 11.95
N ASN A 8 -3.96 -19.27 10.68
CA ASN A 8 -4.76 -18.95 9.50
C ASN A 8 -5.10 -20.20 8.66
N SER A 9 -5.19 -21.37 9.29
CA SER A 9 -5.43 -22.66 8.62
C SER A 9 -6.73 -22.72 7.80
N SER A 10 -7.70 -21.85 8.07
CA SER A 10 -8.92 -21.66 7.29
C SER A 10 -8.85 -20.49 6.30
N ALA A 11 -7.81 -19.63 6.37
CA ALA A 11 -7.62 -18.46 5.52
C ALA A 11 -6.21 -18.51 4.88
N THR A 12 -5.98 -19.49 4.02
CA THR A 12 -4.73 -19.61 3.25
C THR A 12 -4.48 -18.42 2.32
N THR A 13 -5.34 -17.44 2.35
CA THR A 13 -5.34 -16.35 1.39
C THR A 13 -5.67 -15.06 2.09
N VAL A 14 -4.68 -14.18 2.21
CA VAL A 14 -4.93 -12.77 2.54
C VAL A 14 -5.74 -12.19 1.37
N ARG A 15 -6.90 -11.64 1.65
CA ARG A 15 -7.78 -11.10 0.61
C ARG A 15 -7.27 -9.72 0.23
N SER A 16 -7.13 -9.39 -1.05
CA SER A 16 -6.62 -8.12 -1.50
C SER A 16 -7.59 -6.95 -1.28
N LEU A 17 -7.05 -5.76 -1.23
CA LEU A 17 -7.66 -4.45 -1.00
C LEU A 17 -8.73 -4.07 -2.04
N SER A 18 -9.82 -4.83 -2.17
CA SER A 18 -10.92 -4.40 -3.03
C SER A 18 -12.27 -4.62 -2.36
N ALA A 19 -13.09 -3.59 -2.36
CA ALA A 19 -14.45 -3.64 -1.82
C ALA A 19 -15.34 -4.69 -2.50
N ASP A 20 -15.08 -5.04 -3.77
CA ASP A 20 -15.98 -5.88 -4.59
C ASP A 20 -15.34 -7.12 -5.22
N GLY A 21 -14.07 -7.34 -5.08
CA GLY A 21 -13.39 -8.51 -5.67
C GLY A 21 -12.08 -8.77 -4.94
N ARG A 22 -12.14 -9.66 -4.01
CA ARG A 22 -11.03 -10.04 -3.13
C ARG A 22 -9.96 -10.78 -3.93
N ILE A 23 -8.90 -10.08 -4.35
CA ILE A 23 -7.75 -10.73 -4.96
C ILE A 23 -7.00 -11.45 -3.85
N PRO A 24 -6.85 -12.77 -3.88
CA PRO A 24 -6.11 -13.49 -2.87
C PRO A 24 -4.63 -13.07 -2.90
N ALA A 25 -4.13 -12.58 -1.79
CA ALA A 25 -2.71 -12.32 -1.61
C ALA A 25 -2.09 -13.39 -0.72
N LYS A 26 -0.94 -13.92 -1.14
CA LYS A 26 -0.19 -14.94 -0.37
C LYS A 26 1.16 -14.37 0.04
N PRO A 27 1.61 -14.62 1.28
CA PRO A 27 2.95 -14.26 1.70
C PRO A 27 4.02 -15.00 0.87
N ASN A 28 5.03 -14.28 0.41
CA ASN A 28 6.17 -14.87 -0.29
C ASN A 28 7.27 -15.22 0.73
N TRP A 29 7.16 -16.34 1.38
CA TRP A 29 8.09 -16.76 2.43
C TRP A 29 9.55 -16.87 1.97
N ASN A 30 9.79 -17.07 0.67
CA ASN A 30 11.15 -17.10 0.11
C ASN A 30 11.83 -15.70 0.12
N LYS A 31 11.03 -14.63 0.26
CA LYS A 31 11.50 -13.26 0.39
C LYS A 31 11.33 -12.70 1.80
N ALA A 32 11.03 -13.54 2.78
CA ALA A 32 10.89 -13.11 4.15
C ALA A 32 12.23 -12.62 4.70
N LYS A 33 12.16 -11.49 5.42
CA LYS A 33 13.30 -10.89 6.13
C LYS A 33 12.97 -10.82 7.60
N GLU A 34 13.95 -11.17 8.42
CA GLU A 34 13.86 -11.05 9.88
C GLU A 34 14.69 -9.84 10.32
N SER A 35 14.16 -9.10 11.26
CA SER A 35 14.84 -7.96 11.90
C SER A 35 14.48 -7.89 13.37
N ARG A 36 15.33 -7.23 14.17
CA ARG A 36 15.12 -7.07 15.61
C ARG A 36 15.58 -5.71 16.08
N LYS A 37 14.80 -5.10 16.97
CA LYS A 37 15.17 -3.87 17.66
C LYS A 37 14.65 -3.92 19.10
N GLY A 38 15.55 -4.01 20.08
CA GLY A 38 15.19 -4.21 21.48
C GLY A 38 14.41 -5.52 21.66
N ASP A 39 13.23 -5.42 22.24
CA ASP A 39 12.34 -6.55 22.51
C ASP A 39 11.34 -6.84 21.38
N LEU A 40 11.49 -6.16 20.25
CA LEU A 40 10.67 -6.39 19.08
C LEU A 40 11.41 -7.25 18.05
N GLU A 41 10.84 -8.41 17.73
CA GLU A 41 11.25 -9.28 16.64
C GLU A 41 10.22 -9.16 15.50
N VAL A 42 10.71 -8.92 14.30
CA VAL A 42 9.87 -8.59 13.14
C VAL A 42 10.20 -9.51 11.98
N VAL A 43 9.18 -10.12 11.41
CA VAL A 43 9.27 -10.84 10.13
C VAL A 43 8.44 -10.08 9.11
N GLU A 44 9.06 -9.68 8.01
CA GLU A 44 8.40 -9.01 6.89
C GLU A 44 8.52 -9.86 5.62
N THR A 45 7.44 -9.96 4.86
CA THR A 45 7.47 -10.61 3.55
C THR A 45 6.58 -9.89 2.57
N THR A 46 6.98 -9.91 1.28
CA THR A 46 6.15 -9.38 0.20
C THR A 46 4.89 -10.22 0.01
N LEU A 47 3.84 -9.58 -0.47
CA LEU A 47 2.59 -10.24 -0.82
C LEU A 47 2.57 -10.52 -2.33
N MET A 48 2.24 -11.75 -2.70
CA MET A 48 1.99 -12.17 -4.07
C MET A 48 0.49 -12.06 -4.33
N THR A 49 0.11 -11.30 -5.35
CA THR A 49 -1.28 -11.11 -5.77
C THR A 49 -1.47 -11.57 -7.21
N SER A 50 -2.69 -11.94 -7.59
CA SER A 50 -3.03 -12.26 -8.98
C SER A 50 -3.31 -11.03 -9.85
N GLY A 51 -3.28 -9.82 -9.27
CA GLY A 51 -3.41 -8.54 -9.94
C GLY A 51 -2.55 -7.50 -9.25
N SER A 52 -2.48 -6.30 -9.80
CA SER A 52 -1.80 -5.17 -9.16
C SER A 52 -2.82 -4.22 -8.54
N THR A 53 -2.52 -3.80 -7.32
CA THR A 53 -3.25 -2.72 -6.64
C THR A 53 -2.19 -1.75 -6.15
N PHE A 54 -2.35 -0.48 -6.45
CA PHE A 54 -1.47 0.55 -5.92
C PHE A 54 -2.24 1.81 -5.55
N PHE A 55 -1.68 2.55 -4.62
CA PHE A 55 -2.24 3.78 -4.08
C PHE A 55 -1.49 4.97 -4.64
N MET A 56 -2.22 6.05 -4.87
CA MET A 56 -1.68 7.34 -5.33
C MET A 56 -2.35 8.45 -4.54
N ASP A 57 -1.58 9.46 -4.15
CA ASP A 57 -2.17 10.73 -3.73
C ASP A 57 -2.72 11.49 -4.96
N ASN A 58 -3.41 12.62 -4.72
CA ASN A 58 -3.99 13.41 -5.80
C ASN A 58 -2.93 13.91 -6.79
N GLU A 59 -1.77 14.33 -6.31
CA GLU A 59 -0.70 14.83 -7.15
C GLU A 59 -0.14 13.74 -8.07
N THR A 60 0.14 12.57 -7.51
CA THR A 60 0.62 11.42 -8.27
C THR A 60 -0.43 10.98 -9.30
N LYS A 61 -1.72 10.98 -8.93
CA LYS A 61 -2.81 10.64 -9.85
C LYS A 61 -2.88 11.60 -11.05
N GLU A 62 -2.83 12.91 -10.80
CA GLU A 62 -2.86 13.91 -11.88
C GLU A 62 -1.69 13.75 -12.84
N LYS A 63 -0.48 13.53 -12.31
CA LYS A 63 0.71 13.31 -13.12
C LYS A 63 0.66 11.96 -13.86
N TYR A 64 0.13 10.93 -13.21
CA TYR A 64 -0.05 9.61 -13.79
C TYR A 64 -1.00 9.60 -15.00
N GLU A 65 -2.07 10.40 -14.97
CA GLU A 65 -3.02 10.52 -16.09
C GLU A 65 -2.43 11.27 -17.30
N LEU A 66 -1.36 12.05 -17.11
CA LEU A 66 -0.74 12.90 -18.11
C LEU A 66 0.53 12.30 -18.74
N GLN A 67 1.11 11.25 -18.17
CA GLN A 67 2.42 10.72 -18.57
C GLN A 67 2.39 9.19 -18.76
N ASP A 68 3.14 8.71 -19.76
CA ASP A 68 3.29 7.28 -20.04
C ASP A 68 4.35 6.57 -19.17
N ASP A 69 5.06 7.27 -18.28
CA ASP A 69 6.19 6.74 -17.48
C ASP A 69 5.71 6.09 -16.17
N LEU A 70 4.91 5.03 -16.32
CA LEU A 70 4.18 4.38 -15.24
C LEU A 70 5.02 3.41 -14.41
N ASP A 71 6.17 2.98 -14.92
CA ASP A 71 6.98 1.90 -14.33
C ASP A 71 7.61 2.29 -12.98
N LYS A 72 7.73 3.59 -12.71
CA LYS A 72 8.28 4.11 -11.45
C LYS A 72 7.23 4.31 -10.36
N ILE A 73 5.94 4.33 -10.73
CA ILE A 73 4.86 4.52 -9.75
C ILE A 73 4.43 3.16 -9.24
N TYR A 74 4.89 2.80 -8.06
CA TYR A 74 4.54 1.55 -7.40
C TYR A 74 4.51 1.71 -5.88
N ASN A 75 3.88 0.77 -5.21
CA ASN A 75 3.87 0.68 -3.76
C ASN A 75 4.62 -0.55 -3.30
N VAL A 76 5.11 -0.48 -2.07
CA VAL A 76 5.70 -1.64 -1.40
C VAL A 76 4.71 -2.14 -0.36
N ALA A 77 4.07 -3.28 -0.62
CA ALA A 77 3.16 -3.93 0.32
C ALA A 77 3.82 -5.14 0.95
N ARG A 78 3.78 -5.22 2.29
CA ARG A 78 4.36 -6.31 3.06
C ARG A 78 3.39 -6.81 4.11
N MET A 79 3.35 -8.11 4.29
CA MET A 79 2.84 -8.70 5.52
C MET A 79 3.92 -8.58 6.59
N VAL A 80 3.52 -8.11 7.76
CA VAL A 80 4.39 -7.95 8.94
C VAL A 80 3.86 -8.85 10.05
N ILE A 81 4.75 -9.62 10.65
CA ILE A 81 4.53 -10.34 11.91
C ILE A 81 5.48 -9.72 12.92
N LEU A 82 4.92 -9.17 13.99
CA LEU A 82 5.63 -8.54 15.08
C LEU A 82 5.46 -9.37 16.33
N LYS A 83 6.57 -9.75 16.96
CA LYS A 83 6.56 -10.42 18.27
C LYS A 83 7.21 -9.53 19.31
N ASN A 84 6.50 -9.28 20.40
CA ASN A 84 7.07 -8.69 21.60
C ASN A 84 7.71 -9.81 22.43
N LEU A 85 9.02 -9.77 22.61
CA LEU A 85 9.79 -10.81 23.31
C LEU A 85 9.61 -10.75 24.84
N GLU A 86 9.23 -9.60 25.38
CA GLU A 86 8.95 -9.42 26.80
C GLU A 86 7.59 -10.02 27.19
N THR A 87 6.54 -9.70 26.41
CA THR A 87 5.17 -10.18 26.69
C THR A 87 4.84 -11.48 25.99
N GLY A 88 5.58 -11.85 24.95
CA GLY A 88 5.28 -12.98 24.07
C GLY A 88 4.12 -12.74 23.10
N GLU A 89 3.53 -11.55 23.09
CA GLU A 89 2.42 -11.20 22.20
C GLU A 89 2.87 -11.13 20.73
N ILE A 90 2.00 -11.62 19.85
CA ILE A 90 2.23 -11.63 18.41
C ILE A 90 1.14 -10.82 17.72
N TYR A 91 1.55 -9.84 16.91
CA TYR A 91 0.70 -9.02 16.08
C TYR A 91 0.98 -9.30 14.61
N ASN A 92 -0.04 -9.19 13.77
CA ASN A 92 0.11 -9.33 12.33
C ASN A 92 -0.75 -8.29 11.61
N PHE A 93 -0.21 -7.73 10.54
CA PHE A 93 -0.85 -6.69 9.75
C PHE A 93 -0.22 -6.57 8.36
N ILE A 94 -0.87 -5.84 7.48
CA ILE A 94 -0.33 -5.44 6.19
C ILE A 94 0.17 -4.01 6.31
N MET A 95 1.39 -3.77 5.85
CA MET A 95 2.01 -2.46 5.79
C MET A 95 2.22 -2.08 4.33
N VAL A 96 1.76 -0.89 3.96
CA VAL A 96 1.88 -0.35 2.60
C VAL A 96 2.64 0.95 2.63
N PHE A 97 3.70 1.03 1.84
CA PHE A 97 4.45 2.26 1.59
C PHE A 97 3.96 2.90 0.31
N ILE A 98 3.65 4.17 0.36
CA ILE A 98 3.21 5.02 -0.74
C ILE A 98 4.16 6.19 -0.80
N GLY A 99 4.99 6.28 -1.85
CA GLY A 99 5.87 7.43 -2.06
C GLY A 99 5.12 8.58 -2.72
N THR A 100 5.56 9.82 -2.48
CA THR A 100 5.14 10.96 -3.30
C THR A 100 5.68 10.79 -4.72
N TYR A 101 5.05 11.46 -5.69
CA TYR A 101 5.52 11.42 -7.07
C TYR A 101 7.00 11.81 -7.19
N ASP A 102 7.38 12.94 -6.61
CA ASP A 102 8.75 13.43 -6.70
C ASP A 102 9.76 12.47 -6.05
N TYR A 103 9.43 11.88 -4.92
CA TYR A 103 10.27 10.85 -4.29
C TYR A 103 10.44 9.63 -5.19
N LEU A 104 9.35 9.10 -5.76
CA LEU A 104 9.39 7.91 -6.62
C LEU A 104 10.20 8.13 -7.90
N MET A 105 10.16 9.35 -8.47
CA MET A 105 10.93 9.66 -9.68
C MET A 105 12.44 9.71 -9.45
N HIS A 106 12.89 10.00 -8.23
CA HIS A 106 14.31 10.24 -7.93
C HIS A 106 14.95 9.15 -7.06
N THR A 107 14.16 8.36 -6.33
CA THR A 107 14.70 7.33 -5.44
C THR A 107 15.10 6.06 -6.19
N THR A 108 16.14 5.39 -5.67
CA THR A 108 16.51 4.01 -6.07
C THR A 108 16.42 3.04 -4.89
N SER A 109 16.02 3.53 -3.72
CA SER A 109 16.06 2.80 -2.44
C SER A 109 14.68 2.58 -1.81
N PHE A 110 13.59 2.85 -2.54
CA PHE A 110 12.23 2.75 -2.00
C PHE A 110 11.93 1.41 -1.32
N GLU A 111 12.41 0.31 -1.91
CA GLU A 111 12.22 -1.04 -1.36
C GLU A 111 13.03 -1.31 -0.07
N ASN A 112 13.99 -0.47 0.29
CA ASN A 112 14.76 -0.62 1.53
C ASN A 112 13.94 -0.23 2.77
N ASN A 113 12.89 0.59 2.58
CA ASN A 113 11.98 0.90 3.68
C ASN A 113 11.36 -0.37 4.26
N SER A 114 11.37 -0.49 5.58
CA SER A 114 10.86 -1.65 6.32
C SER A 114 10.16 -1.21 7.60
N TYR A 115 9.58 -2.11 8.37
CA TYR A 115 8.92 -1.76 9.63
C TYR A 115 9.85 -1.04 10.61
N LEU A 116 11.10 -1.51 10.72
CA LEU A 116 12.10 -0.95 11.64
C LEU A 116 13.03 0.10 11.00
N HIS A 117 12.96 0.31 9.69
CA HIS A 117 13.86 1.20 8.97
C HIS A 117 13.12 2.09 7.98
N ARG A 118 13.48 3.36 7.96
CA ARG A 118 13.07 4.33 6.93
C ARG A 118 14.31 4.94 6.32
N GLU A 119 14.32 5.04 4.99
CA GLU A 119 15.32 5.82 4.28
C GLU A 119 15.21 7.29 4.69
N ALA A 120 16.38 7.96 4.80
CA ALA A 120 16.46 9.32 5.32
C ALA A 120 15.77 10.36 4.40
N ASP A 121 15.58 10.02 3.14
CA ASP A 121 14.92 10.83 2.12
C ASP A 121 13.49 10.40 1.84
N PHE A 122 12.93 9.44 2.60
CA PHE A 122 11.59 8.95 2.35
C PHE A 122 10.54 10.04 2.53
N ASP A 123 9.85 10.36 1.43
CA ASP A 123 8.68 11.24 1.38
C ASP A 123 7.45 10.42 0.95
N GLY A 124 6.41 10.41 1.78
CA GLY A 124 5.22 9.64 1.49
C GLY A 124 4.42 9.22 2.72
N LYS A 125 3.71 8.13 2.59
CA LYS A 125 2.84 7.58 3.64
C LYS A 125 3.20 6.12 3.92
N VAL A 126 3.02 5.69 5.16
CA VAL A 126 3.02 4.29 5.57
C VAL A 126 1.68 3.99 6.19
N LEU A 127 0.92 3.10 5.56
CA LEU A 127 -0.41 2.71 6.01
C LEU A 127 -0.39 1.29 6.56
N PHE A 128 -1.15 1.06 7.64
CA PHE A 128 -1.28 -0.24 8.30
C PHE A 128 -2.73 -0.72 8.20
N TYR A 129 -2.89 -1.90 7.63
CA TYR A 129 -4.19 -2.55 7.43
C TYR A 129 -4.27 -3.85 8.23
N ASN A 130 -5.44 -4.15 8.74
CA ASN A 130 -5.72 -5.50 9.24
C ASN A 130 -5.91 -6.49 8.08
N PHE A 131 -6.01 -7.79 8.36
CA PHE A 131 -6.19 -8.81 7.31
C PHE A 131 -7.57 -8.82 6.65
N ASN A 132 -8.50 -8.02 7.14
CA ASN A 132 -9.78 -7.74 6.47
C ASN A 132 -9.71 -6.49 5.58
N TYR A 133 -8.50 -5.91 5.43
CA TYR A 133 -8.21 -4.70 4.66
C TYR A 133 -8.88 -3.42 5.16
N GLY A 134 -9.25 -3.39 6.42
CA GLY A 134 -9.59 -2.16 7.09
C GLY A 134 -8.32 -1.40 7.45
N LEU A 135 -8.22 -0.13 7.04
CA LEU A 135 -7.17 0.77 7.51
C LEU A 135 -7.27 0.88 9.03
N VAL A 136 -6.16 0.67 9.71
CA VAL A 136 -6.06 0.81 11.16
C VAL A 136 -5.50 2.17 11.51
N ASN A 137 -4.33 2.49 10.98
CA ASN A 137 -3.65 3.77 11.13
C ASN A 137 -2.53 3.93 10.08
N GLY A 138 -1.80 5.03 10.16
CA GLY A 138 -0.63 5.27 9.33
C GLY A 138 0.13 6.50 9.77
N TRP A 139 1.19 6.81 9.02
CA TRP A 139 2.05 7.95 9.25
C TRP A 139 2.43 8.61 7.93
N LYS A 140 2.42 9.95 7.91
CA LYS A 140 3.00 10.74 6.83
C LYS A 140 4.45 11.07 7.18
N TYR A 141 5.30 10.96 6.18
CA TYR A 141 6.73 11.21 6.28
C TYR A 141 7.16 12.32 5.33
N GLU A 142 8.07 13.17 5.78
CA GLU A 142 8.79 14.15 4.98
C GLU A 142 10.27 14.05 5.36
N SER A 143 11.14 13.80 4.36
CA SER A 143 12.57 13.56 4.57
C SER A 143 12.85 12.53 5.69
N GLY A 144 12.18 11.39 5.63
CA GLY A 144 12.31 10.28 6.56
C GLY A 144 11.77 10.51 7.97
N LYS A 145 11.14 11.67 8.25
CA LYS A 145 10.59 12.03 9.57
C LYS A 145 9.07 12.02 9.55
N ILE A 146 8.46 11.55 10.62
CA ILE A 146 7.01 11.59 10.80
C ILE A 146 6.56 13.06 10.97
N THR A 147 5.63 13.49 10.13
CA THR A 147 5.04 14.84 10.16
C THR A 147 3.55 14.82 10.52
N ALA A 148 2.86 13.69 10.28
CA ALA A 148 1.46 13.57 10.64
C ALA A 148 1.09 12.11 10.94
N SER A 149 0.03 11.92 11.75
CA SER A 149 -0.66 10.64 11.91
C SER A 149 -1.82 10.52 10.93
N ILE A 150 -2.10 9.28 10.52
CA ILE A 150 -3.18 8.96 9.58
C ILE A 150 -4.14 7.99 10.26
N SER A 151 -5.44 8.26 10.16
CA SER A 151 -6.52 7.37 10.61
C SER A 151 -7.60 7.23 9.52
N PRO A 152 -8.51 6.25 9.64
CA PRO A 152 -9.63 6.13 8.71
C PRO A 152 -10.44 7.43 8.64
N GLY A 153 -10.70 7.91 7.43
CA GLY A 153 -11.52 9.08 7.16
C GLY A 153 -12.87 8.71 6.52
N THR A 154 -13.65 9.72 6.19
CA THR A 154 -14.94 9.56 5.51
C THR A 154 -15.07 10.56 4.36
N GLU A 155 -15.89 10.23 3.37
CA GLU A 155 -16.21 11.15 2.27
C GLU A 155 -16.80 12.47 2.78
N GLU A 156 -17.64 12.42 3.82
CA GLU A 156 -18.22 13.62 4.44
C GLU A 156 -17.14 14.47 5.10
N GLY A 157 -16.21 13.85 5.82
CA GLY A 157 -15.04 14.53 6.39
C GLY A 157 -14.20 15.24 5.32
N TYR A 158 -14.00 14.59 4.17
CA TYR A 158 -13.30 15.17 3.04
C TYR A 158 -14.05 16.40 2.48
N ARG A 159 -15.34 16.30 2.26
CA ARG A 159 -16.17 17.44 1.80
C ARG A 159 -16.12 18.62 2.80
N MET A 160 -16.15 18.32 4.10
CA MET A 160 -16.03 19.36 5.13
C MET A 160 -14.64 19.99 5.17
N SER A 161 -13.58 19.22 4.94
CA SER A 161 -12.21 19.74 4.90
C SER A 161 -12.00 20.73 3.75
N LEU A 162 -12.59 20.47 2.57
CA LEU A 162 -12.57 21.39 1.44
C LEU A 162 -13.26 22.73 1.73
N GLN A 163 -14.31 22.74 2.55
CA GLN A 163 -15.05 23.96 2.92
C GLN A 163 -14.35 24.80 3.98
N ARG A 164 -13.56 24.18 4.87
CA ARG A 164 -12.92 24.88 6.01
C ARG A 164 -11.70 25.73 5.63
N GLY A 165 -11.12 25.54 4.46
CA GLY A 165 -9.89 26.21 4.07
C GLY A 165 -8.65 25.70 4.81
N ARG A 166 -7.47 25.83 4.18
CA ARG A 166 -6.20 25.43 4.78
C ARG A 166 -5.89 26.30 6.00
N GLY A 167 -5.62 25.69 7.14
CA GLY A 167 -5.07 26.35 8.31
C GLY A 167 -6.02 26.50 9.52
N GLN A 168 -7.24 25.96 9.47
CA GLN A 168 -8.19 26.05 10.59
C GLN A 168 -8.30 24.75 11.43
N SER A 169 -7.63 23.66 11.04
CA SER A 169 -7.71 22.40 11.76
C SER A 169 -6.35 21.72 11.83
N VAL A 170 -6.08 21.07 12.96
CA VAL A 170 -4.91 20.21 13.15
C VAL A 170 -5.05 18.93 12.31
N CYS A 171 -6.28 18.53 11.99
CA CYS A 171 -6.60 17.38 11.17
C CYS A 171 -7.37 17.79 9.90
N ASN A 172 -7.00 17.21 8.77
CA ASN A 172 -7.71 17.34 7.50
C ASN A 172 -7.95 15.95 6.92
N THR A 173 -9.07 15.79 6.21
CA THR A 173 -9.30 14.55 5.45
C THR A 173 -8.70 14.70 4.07
N GLU A 174 -7.75 13.82 3.75
CA GLU A 174 -7.14 13.68 2.42
C GLU A 174 -7.78 12.52 1.68
N ILE A 175 -7.60 12.49 0.37
CA ILE A 175 -8.01 11.38 -0.49
C ILE A 175 -6.77 10.74 -1.10
N ASP A 176 -6.68 9.43 -1.00
CA ASP A 176 -5.76 8.63 -1.80
C ASP A 176 -6.56 7.80 -2.81
N TRP A 177 -6.01 7.63 -3.98
CA TRP A 177 -6.65 6.88 -5.05
C TRP A 177 -6.05 5.48 -5.12
N MET A 178 -6.90 4.48 -4.94
CA MET A 178 -6.53 3.08 -5.14
C MET A 178 -6.85 2.69 -6.58
N GLU A 179 -5.81 2.42 -7.37
CA GLU A 179 -5.97 1.81 -8.70
C GLU A 179 -5.89 0.30 -8.56
N LYS A 180 -6.87 -0.38 -9.09
CA LYS A 180 -6.90 -1.83 -9.25
C LYS A 180 -6.81 -2.18 -10.71
N ARG A 181 -5.91 -3.08 -11.05
CA ARG A 181 -5.77 -3.67 -12.39
C ARG A 181 -6.10 -5.15 -12.32
N ASN A 182 -7.12 -5.56 -13.03
CA ASN A 182 -7.39 -6.96 -13.33
C ASN A 182 -6.87 -7.24 -14.73
N CYS A 183 -5.76 -7.94 -14.83
CA CYS A 183 -5.19 -8.31 -16.12
C CYS A 183 -5.52 -9.76 -16.44
N HIS A 184 -5.94 -10.02 -17.66
CA HIS A 184 -6.15 -11.35 -18.20
C HIS A 184 -5.53 -11.45 -19.58
N ASN A 185 -5.14 -12.66 -19.94
CA ASN A 185 -4.66 -12.93 -21.30
C ASN A 185 -5.86 -13.10 -22.23
N ASP A 186 -5.86 -12.38 -23.33
CA ASP A 186 -6.85 -12.56 -24.39
C ASP A 186 -6.17 -13.02 -25.68
N ILE A 187 -6.89 -13.78 -26.49
CA ILE A 187 -6.40 -14.20 -27.78
C ILE A 187 -6.79 -13.12 -28.79
N VAL A 188 -5.81 -12.40 -29.29
CA VAL A 188 -5.99 -11.40 -30.33
C VAL A 188 -5.44 -11.92 -31.65
N TRP A 189 -6.12 -11.59 -32.75
CA TRP A 189 -5.68 -11.96 -34.08
C TRP A 189 -4.71 -10.89 -34.61
N ASP A 190 -3.46 -11.27 -34.79
CA ASP A 190 -2.49 -10.41 -35.44
C ASP A 190 -2.75 -10.41 -36.96
N HIS A 191 -3.30 -9.32 -37.44
CA HIS A 191 -3.66 -9.18 -38.86
C HIS A 191 -2.44 -9.07 -39.80
N GLU A 192 -1.27 -8.69 -39.31
CA GLU A 192 -0.05 -8.59 -40.13
C GLU A 192 0.62 -9.96 -40.27
N LEU A 193 0.62 -10.76 -39.23
CA LEU A 193 1.23 -12.09 -39.22
C LEU A 193 0.24 -13.20 -39.60
N GLY A 194 -1.07 -12.95 -39.59
CA GLY A 194 -2.12 -13.92 -39.84
C GLY A 194 -2.16 -15.06 -38.81
N LEU A 195 -1.71 -14.81 -37.58
CA LEU A 195 -1.63 -15.79 -36.50
C LEU A 195 -2.33 -15.25 -35.24
N PRO A 196 -2.92 -16.15 -34.41
CA PRO A 196 -3.41 -15.74 -33.10
C PRO A 196 -2.22 -15.41 -32.18
N GLY A 197 -2.24 -14.22 -31.59
CA GLY A 197 -1.34 -13.78 -30.53
C GLY A 197 -2.03 -13.80 -29.17
N ILE A 198 -1.25 -13.65 -28.12
CA ILE A 198 -1.75 -13.44 -26.76
C ILE A 198 -1.46 -12.00 -26.40
N ASP A 199 -2.50 -11.24 -26.09
CA ASP A 199 -2.36 -9.90 -25.53
C ASP A 199 -2.81 -9.86 -24.07
N VAL A 200 -2.23 -8.95 -23.28
CA VAL A 200 -2.59 -8.78 -21.89
C VAL A 200 -3.52 -7.57 -21.77
N ILE A 201 -4.79 -7.85 -21.59
CA ILE A 201 -5.81 -6.81 -21.41
C ILE A 201 -6.00 -6.55 -19.93
N CYS A 202 -5.93 -5.29 -19.51
CA CYS A 202 -6.10 -4.89 -18.11
C CYS A 202 -7.30 -3.95 -17.96
N ASP A 203 -8.27 -4.38 -17.18
CA ASP A 203 -9.31 -3.49 -16.69
C ASP A 203 -8.78 -2.67 -15.52
N LYS A 204 -8.97 -1.36 -15.57
CA LYS A 204 -8.52 -0.42 -14.54
C LYS A 204 -9.72 0.17 -13.82
N TYR A 205 -9.66 0.13 -12.49
CA TYR A 205 -10.66 0.72 -11.60
C TYR A 205 -9.98 1.64 -10.61
N LEU A 206 -10.47 2.87 -10.47
CA LEU A 206 -10.02 3.84 -9.48
C LEU A 206 -11.06 3.98 -8.38
N HIS A 207 -10.65 3.78 -7.13
CA HIS A 207 -11.48 3.98 -5.95
C HIS A 207 -10.84 5.01 -5.02
N PRO A 208 -11.62 5.97 -4.49
CA PRO A 208 -11.13 6.88 -3.47
C PRO A 208 -11.05 6.17 -2.11
N GLU A 209 -9.96 6.37 -1.38
CA GLU A 209 -9.84 6.09 0.04
C GLU A 209 -9.69 7.40 0.82
N TYR A 210 -10.47 7.57 1.86
CA TYR A 210 -10.47 8.78 2.69
C TYR A 210 -9.67 8.56 3.95
N HIS A 211 -8.71 9.45 4.21
CA HIS A 211 -7.81 9.40 5.35
C HIS A 211 -7.88 10.69 6.14
N GLU A 212 -8.06 10.62 7.45
CA GLU A 212 -7.88 11.76 8.32
C GLU A 212 -6.40 11.89 8.67
N VAL A 213 -5.79 13.01 8.27
CA VAL A 213 -4.37 13.32 8.46
C VAL A 213 -4.23 14.42 9.48
N CYS A 214 -3.64 14.10 10.61
CA CYS A 214 -3.45 15.03 11.74
C CYS A 214 -1.97 15.37 11.92
N VAL A 215 -1.62 16.63 11.78
CA VAL A 215 -0.24 17.12 12.00
C VAL A 215 0.16 16.87 13.44
N SER A 216 1.32 16.25 13.65
CA SER A 216 1.93 16.09 14.97
C SER A 216 2.50 17.45 15.40
N LEU A 217 2.00 18.01 16.51
CA LEU A 217 2.52 19.23 17.12
C LEU A 217 3.78 18.94 17.93
#